data_26bd53413ab896d2ed45fcbfd86aac6e
#
_entry.id   26bd53413ab896d2ed45fcbfd86aac6e
#
_cell.length_a   1.000
_cell.length_b   1.000
_cell.length_c   1.000
_cell.angle_alpha   90.00
_cell.angle_beta   90.00
_cell.angle_gamma   90.00
#
_symmetry.space_group_name_H-M   'P 1'
#
loop_
_entity.id
_entity.type
_entity.pdbx_description
1 polymer ?
#
loop_
_entity_poly.entity_id
_entity_poly.type
_entity_poly.pdbx_seq_one_letter_code
_entity_poly.pdbx_strand_id
1 'polypeptide(L)'
;MTVTQIDAARQGIITPAMERVAAKEHKSPEEIRAGVAAGTIAIPANVNHANLDPEGVGTGLRTKVNVNLGISGDLIDPDVELEKVRVALELGAEGIMDLSNHGKTREFREQLVSMAPVMIGTVPMYDAIGY
;
A
#
# COMPACT_ATOMS: atom_id res chain seq x y z
N MET A 1 14.00 -11.64 -14.11
CA MET A 1 12.56 -11.75 -13.80
C MET A 1 12.38 -11.32 -12.36
N THR A 2 11.53 -10.36 -12.07
CA THR A 2 11.23 -9.98 -10.69
C THR A 2 10.39 -11.09 -10.07
N VAL A 3 10.89 -11.74 -9.02
CA VAL A 3 10.15 -12.80 -8.32
C VAL A 3 9.10 -12.14 -7.45
N THR A 4 7.84 -12.56 -7.55
CA THR A 4 6.76 -12.04 -6.70
C THR A 4 6.85 -12.61 -5.28
N GLN A 5 6.17 -11.98 -4.32
CA GLN A 5 6.13 -12.48 -2.92
C GLN A 5 5.60 -13.93 -2.87
N ILE A 6 4.56 -14.24 -3.66
CA ILE A 6 3.98 -15.59 -3.69
C ILE A 6 4.92 -16.61 -4.33
N ASP A 7 5.66 -16.22 -5.37
CA ASP A 7 6.63 -17.13 -6.01
C ASP A 7 7.79 -17.45 -5.06
N ALA A 8 8.32 -16.42 -4.37
CA ALA A 8 9.34 -16.60 -3.34
C ALA A 8 8.84 -17.53 -2.21
N ALA A 9 7.64 -17.27 -1.69
CA ALA A 9 7.05 -18.06 -0.62
C ALA A 9 6.86 -19.53 -0.99
N ARG A 10 6.41 -19.81 -2.21
CA ARG A 10 6.22 -21.18 -2.72
C ARG A 10 7.54 -21.92 -2.94
N GLN A 11 8.64 -21.19 -3.15
CA GLN A 11 10.00 -21.73 -3.23
C GLN A 11 10.65 -21.89 -1.85
N GLY A 12 9.93 -21.59 -0.76
CA GLY A 12 10.48 -21.67 0.59
C GLY A 12 11.33 -20.47 0.98
N ILE A 13 11.33 -19.40 0.18
CA ILE A 13 12.14 -18.20 0.42
C ILE A 13 11.37 -17.21 1.28
N ILE A 14 11.96 -16.80 2.39
CA ILE A 14 11.48 -15.70 3.23
C ILE A 14 12.11 -14.41 2.70
N THR A 15 11.27 -13.46 2.31
CA THR A 15 11.74 -12.16 1.80
C THR A 15 11.85 -11.15 2.93
N PRO A 16 12.63 -10.05 2.77
CA PRO A 16 12.67 -8.96 3.76
C PRO A 16 11.29 -8.38 4.08
N ALA A 17 10.37 -8.34 3.09
CA ALA A 17 9.00 -7.90 3.32
C ALA A 17 8.23 -8.86 4.25
N MET A 18 8.43 -10.17 4.12
CA MET A 18 7.83 -11.16 5.02
C MET A 18 8.38 -11.04 6.44
N GLU A 19 9.69 -10.84 6.60
CA GLU A 19 10.32 -10.61 7.91
C GLU A 19 9.77 -9.35 8.58
N ARG A 20 9.63 -8.25 7.81
CA ARG A 20 9.07 -7.01 8.33
C ARG A 20 7.61 -7.15 8.77
N VAL A 21 6.78 -7.81 7.96
CA VAL A 21 5.39 -8.11 8.33
C VAL A 21 5.32 -9.01 9.56
N ALA A 22 6.15 -10.04 9.64
CA ALA A 22 6.21 -10.94 10.80
C ALA A 22 6.48 -10.17 12.11
N ALA A 23 7.45 -9.24 12.07
CA ALA A 23 7.77 -8.39 13.22
C ALA A 23 6.59 -7.51 13.66
N LYS A 24 5.88 -6.89 12.69
CA LYS A 24 4.70 -6.04 12.95
C LYS A 24 3.51 -6.84 13.50
N GLU A 25 3.35 -8.07 13.04
CA GLU A 25 2.22 -8.93 13.40
C GLU A 25 2.51 -9.85 14.61
N HIS A 26 3.71 -9.75 15.19
CA HIS A 26 4.17 -10.63 16.28
C HIS A 26 4.06 -12.12 15.94
N LYS A 27 4.41 -12.46 14.69
CA LYS A 27 4.42 -13.82 14.15
C LYS A 27 5.83 -14.21 13.72
N SER A 28 6.04 -15.51 13.48
CA SER A 28 7.28 -15.96 12.86
C SER A 28 7.29 -15.66 11.35
N PRO A 29 8.46 -15.39 10.76
CA PRO A 29 8.60 -15.22 9.30
C PRO A 29 8.07 -16.44 8.52
N GLU A 30 8.19 -17.62 9.08
CA GLU A 30 7.71 -18.86 8.46
C GLU A 30 6.17 -18.94 8.41
N GLU A 31 5.47 -18.48 9.45
CA GLU A 31 3.99 -18.36 9.41
C GLU A 31 3.53 -17.41 8.33
N ILE A 32 4.20 -16.25 8.18
CA ILE A 32 3.89 -15.29 7.12
C ILE A 32 4.18 -15.91 5.75
N ARG A 33 5.36 -16.54 5.57
CA ARG A 33 5.70 -17.23 4.32
C ARG A 33 4.66 -18.28 3.95
N ALA A 34 4.27 -19.13 4.92
CA ALA A 34 3.27 -20.17 4.70
C ALA A 34 1.90 -19.58 4.28
N GLY A 35 1.46 -18.51 4.93
CA GLY A 35 0.23 -17.80 4.58
C GLY A 35 0.28 -17.17 3.17
N VAL A 36 1.41 -16.59 2.79
CA VAL A 36 1.61 -16.03 1.44
C VAL A 36 1.63 -17.15 0.40
N ALA A 37 2.32 -18.27 0.65
CA ALA A 37 2.37 -19.42 -0.24
C ALA A 37 0.98 -20.05 -0.47
N ALA A 38 0.16 -20.08 0.58
CA ALA A 38 -1.23 -20.58 0.54
C ALA A 38 -2.22 -19.57 -0.09
N GLY A 39 -1.82 -18.31 -0.29
CA GLY A 39 -2.69 -17.25 -0.79
C GLY A 39 -3.68 -16.69 0.23
N THR A 40 -3.47 -16.95 1.52
CA THR A 40 -4.32 -16.44 2.61
C THR A 40 -3.78 -15.13 3.21
N ILE A 41 -2.54 -14.76 2.88
CA ILE A 41 -1.90 -13.49 3.22
C ILE A 41 -1.35 -12.85 1.94
N ALA A 42 -1.60 -11.56 1.76
CA ALA A 42 -1.00 -10.73 0.72
C ALA A 42 -0.09 -9.67 1.37
N ILE A 43 1.04 -9.38 0.71
CA ILE A 43 1.93 -8.28 1.07
C ILE A 43 2.03 -7.35 -0.14
N PRO A 44 1.23 -6.28 -0.19
CA PRO A 44 1.30 -5.29 -1.25
C PRO A 44 2.60 -4.49 -1.14
N ALA A 45 3.56 -4.80 -2.00
CA ALA A 45 4.88 -4.16 -2.01
C ALA A 45 5.30 -3.88 -3.45
N ASN A 46 5.06 -2.66 -3.91
CA ASN A 46 5.50 -2.21 -5.22
C ASN A 46 7.02 -1.95 -5.19
N VAL A 47 7.75 -2.58 -6.11
CA VAL A 47 9.23 -2.45 -6.21
C VAL A 47 9.69 -1.01 -6.49
N ASN A 48 8.83 -0.16 -7.06
CA ASN A 48 9.12 1.23 -7.33
C ASN A 48 8.80 2.17 -6.14
N HIS A 49 8.19 1.66 -5.06
CA HIS A 49 7.87 2.40 -3.85
C HIS A 49 9.01 2.23 -2.84
N ALA A 50 10.09 3.00 -3.03
CA ALA A 50 11.37 2.77 -2.37
C ALA A 50 11.34 2.95 -0.84
N ASN A 51 10.46 3.80 -0.32
CA ASN A 51 10.31 4.06 1.11
C ASN A 51 9.17 3.27 1.77
N LEU A 52 8.56 2.31 1.07
CA LEU A 52 7.48 1.51 1.61
C LEU A 52 7.93 0.70 2.83
N ASP A 53 7.18 0.83 3.92
CA ASP A 53 7.25 -0.07 5.08
C ASP A 53 6.10 -1.10 4.97
N PRO A 54 6.36 -2.30 4.44
CA PRO A 54 5.31 -3.20 4.00
C PRO A 54 4.39 -3.68 5.13
N GLU A 55 3.11 -3.84 4.81
CA GLU A 55 2.09 -4.45 5.64
C GLU A 55 1.59 -5.76 5.04
N GLY A 56 1.14 -6.65 5.91
CA GLY A 56 0.43 -7.87 5.50
C GLY A 56 -1.09 -7.71 5.66
N VAL A 57 -1.83 -8.22 4.70
CA VAL A 57 -3.31 -8.26 4.75
C VAL A 57 -3.76 -9.70 4.57
N GLY A 58 -4.55 -10.22 5.48
CA GLY A 58 -5.05 -11.58 5.36
C GLY A 58 -5.40 -12.27 6.69
N THR A 59 -5.57 -13.58 6.60
CA THR A 59 -6.03 -14.39 7.72
C THR A 59 -5.07 -14.37 8.90
N GLY A 60 -5.63 -14.04 10.07
CA GLY A 60 -4.88 -14.06 11.33
C GLY A 60 -3.93 -12.88 11.54
N LEU A 61 -4.00 -11.85 10.69
CA LEU A 61 -3.28 -10.58 10.85
C LEU A 61 -4.19 -9.51 11.44
N ARG A 62 -3.59 -8.44 12.00
CA ARG A 62 -4.34 -7.26 12.45
C ARG A 62 -5.13 -6.65 11.31
N THR A 63 -6.26 -6.04 11.63
CA THR A 63 -6.99 -5.18 10.69
C THR A 63 -6.18 -3.90 10.46
N LYS A 64 -5.96 -3.54 9.19
CA LYS A 64 -5.25 -2.31 8.80
C LYS A 64 -6.23 -1.18 8.58
N VAL A 65 -5.84 0.02 8.99
CA VAL A 65 -6.59 1.24 8.71
C VAL A 65 -6.20 1.76 7.33
N ASN A 66 -7.18 1.83 6.43
CA ASN A 66 -7.02 2.44 5.11
C ASN A 66 -7.75 3.78 5.08
N VAL A 67 -7.09 4.82 4.60
CA VAL A 67 -7.64 6.17 4.44
C VAL A 67 -7.92 6.44 2.97
N ASN A 68 -9.15 6.84 2.67
CA ASN A 68 -9.55 7.27 1.34
C ASN A 68 -9.37 8.78 1.21
N LEU A 69 -8.72 9.22 0.15
CA LEU A 69 -8.53 10.63 -0.21
C LEU A 69 -8.42 10.77 -1.73
N GLY A 70 -8.28 11.98 -2.23
CA GLY A 70 -8.07 12.19 -3.66
C GLY A 70 -8.72 13.46 -4.19
N ILE A 71 -8.15 13.99 -5.26
CA ILE A 71 -8.60 15.20 -5.96
C ILE A 71 -9.88 14.88 -6.74
N SER A 72 -10.93 15.69 -6.53
CA SER A 72 -12.20 15.58 -7.25
C SER A 72 -12.53 16.86 -8.01
N GLY A 73 -13.53 16.80 -8.90
CA GLY A 73 -14.03 17.97 -9.60
C GLY A 73 -14.62 19.06 -8.69
N ASP A 74 -15.05 18.66 -7.47
CA ASP A 74 -15.61 19.60 -6.49
C ASP A 74 -14.54 20.35 -5.70
N LEU A 75 -13.35 19.73 -5.53
CA LEU A 75 -12.20 20.34 -4.87
C LEU A 75 -10.91 19.90 -5.56
N ILE A 76 -10.37 20.81 -6.38
CA ILE A 76 -9.11 20.62 -7.09
C ILE A 76 -8.00 21.33 -6.31
N ASP A 77 -7.59 20.77 -5.19
CA ASP A 77 -6.54 21.32 -4.34
C ASP A 77 -5.60 20.19 -3.86
N PRO A 78 -4.47 19.98 -4.58
CA PRO A 78 -3.50 18.96 -4.19
C PRO A 78 -2.87 19.19 -2.82
N ASP A 79 -2.71 20.44 -2.38
CA ASP A 79 -2.06 20.74 -1.09
C ASP A 79 -2.94 20.32 0.07
N VAL A 80 -4.26 20.50 -0.05
CA VAL A 80 -5.22 19.99 0.94
C VAL A 80 -5.19 18.46 0.99
N GLU A 81 -5.10 17.79 -0.15
CA GLU A 81 -5.00 16.32 -0.18
C GLU A 81 -3.69 15.83 0.43
N LEU A 82 -2.56 16.49 0.18
CA LEU A 82 -1.27 16.16 0.81
C LEU A 82 -1.28 16.40 2.32
N GLU A 83 -2.01 17.40 2.80
CA GLU A 83 -2.19 17.60 4.24
C GLU A 83 -3.00 16.46 4.88
N LYS A 84 -4.06 15.98 4.21
CA LYS A 84 -4.79 14.78 4.64
C LYS A 84 -3.87 13.56 4.75
N VAL A 85 -2.91 13.41 3.81
CA VAL A 85 -1.91 12.35 3.86
C VAL A 85 -1.06 12.46 5.13
N ARG A 86 -0.55 13.66 5.47
CA ARG A 86 0.24 13.86 6.69
C ARG A 86 -0.54 13.49 7.95
N VAL A 87 -1.77 13.99 8.05
CA VAL A 87 -2.65 13.67 9.19
C VAL A 87 -2.95 12.17 9.26
N ALA A 88 -3.22 11.51 8.13
CA ALA A 88 -3.44 10.07 8.10
C ALA A 88 -2.23 9.28 8.62
N LEU A 89 -1.02 9.66 8.20
CA LEU A 89 0.22 9.03 8.66
C LEU A 89 0.48 9.27 10.15
N GLU A 90 0.26 10.48 10.64
CA GLU A 90 0.38 10.83 12.07
C GLU A 90 -0.59 10.01 12.94
N LEU A 91 -1.78 9.73 12.44
CA LEU A 91 -2.78 8.90 13.09
C LEU A 91 -2.58 7.39 12.89
N GLY A 92 -1.49 6.99 12.21
CA GLY A 92 -1.11 5.59 12.05
C GLY A 92 -1.87 4.83 10.96
N ALA A 93 -2.33 5.51 9.92
CA ALA A 93 -2.86 4.83 8.74
C ALA A 93 -1.80 3.89 8.12
N GLU A 94 -2.21 2.69 7.76
CA GLU A 94 -1.35 1.63 7.21
C GLU A 94 -1.54 1.46 5.70
N GLY A 95 -2.55 2.13 5.15
CA GLY A 95 -2.83 2.20 3.72
C GLY A 95 -3.55 3.49 3.35
N ILE A 96 -3.33 3.93 2.12
CA ILE A 96 -4.02 5.07 1.52
C ILE A 96 -4.57 4.63 0.17
N MET A 97 -5.86 4.92 -0.06
CA MET A 97 -6.49 4.76 -1.36
C MET A 97 -6.65 6.12 -2.01
N ASP A 98 -5.91 6.37 -3.08
CA ASP A 98 -6.09 7.54 -3.93
C ASP A 98 -7.27 7.33 -4.88
N LEU A 99 -8.33 8.07 -4.63
CA LEU A 99 -9.57 8.08 -5.42
C LEU A 99 -9.64 9.26 -6.40
N SER A 100 -8.50 9.90 -6.69
CA SER A 100 -8.44 11.04 -7.60
C SER A 100 -9.04 10.71 -8.96
N ASN A 101 -9.89 11.61 -9.44
CA ASN A 101 -10.58 11.50 -10.73
C ASN A 101 -10.51 12.78 -11.55
N HIS A 102 -9.77 13.80 -11.10
CA HIS A 102 -9.72 15.10 -11.74
C HIS A 102 -8.32 15.75 -11.62
N GLY A 103 -7.99 16.59 -12.59
CA GLY A 103 -6.74 17.37 -12.57
C GLY A 103 -5.50 16.53 -12.86
N LYS A 104 -4.38 16.93 -12.26
CA LYS A 104 -3.06 16.33 -12.47
C LYS A 104 -2.81 15.13 -11.55
N THR A 105 -3.60 14.09 -11.70
CA THR A 105 -3.61 12.91 -10.84
C THR A 105 -2.27 12.19 -10.79
N ARG A 106 -1.52 12.15 -11.90
CA ARG A 106 -0.20 11.52 -11.97
C ARG A 106 0.81 12.25 -11.09
N GLU A 107 0.88 13.59 -11.20
CA GLU A 107 1.82 14.40 -10.41
C GLU A 107 1.51 14.27 -8.92
N PHE A 108 0.24 14.27 -8.54
CA PHE A 108 -0.20 14.04 -7.17
C PHE A 108 0.23 12.66 -6.66
N ARG A 109 0.06 11.58 -7.45
CA ARG A 109 0.47 10.23 -7.06
C ARG A 109 1.98 10.09 -6.89
N GLU A 110 2.76 10.73 -7.75
CA GLU A 110 4.22 10.74 -7.62
C GLU A 110 4.65 11.37 -6.29
N GLN A 111 4.02 12.47 -5.88
CA GLN A 111 4.24 13.07 -4.57
C GLN A 111 3.76 12.17 -3.43
N LEU A 112 2.55 11.64 -3.51
CA LEU A 112 1.97 10.74 -2.52
C LEU A 112 2.90 9.54 -2.25
N VAL A 113 3.33 8.84 -3.30
CA VAL A 113 4.24 7.68 -3.19
C VAL A 113 5.59 8.08 -2.61
N SER A 114 6.10 9.27 -2.94
CA SER A 114 7.40 9.71 -2.43
C SER A 114 7.40 10.03 -0.94
N MET A 115 6.25 10.47 -0.38
CA MET A 115 6.16 10.89 1.01
C MET A 115 5.59 9.85 1.96
N ALA A 116 4.71 8.97 1.48
CA ALA A 116 3.96 8.04 2.33
C ALA A 116 4.60 6.64 2.37
N PRO A 117 5.11 6.17 3.52
CA PRO A 117 5.72 4.83 3.63
C PRO A 117 4.68 3.72 3.83
N VAL A 118 3.45 3.90 3.37
CA VAL A 118 2.34 2.97 3.55
C VAL A 118 1.86 2.43 2.20
N MET A 119 1.04 1.39 2.21
CA MET A 119 0.43 0.86 0.99
C MET A 119 -0.39 1.93 0.27
N ILE A 120 -0.15 2.12 -1.03
CA ILE A 120 -0.92 3.04 -1.87
C ILE A 120 -1.72 2.24 -2.88
N GLY A 121 -3.03 2.36 -2.82
CA GLY A 121 -3.96 1.86 -3.82
C GLY A 121 -4.48 3.00 -4.71
N THR A 122 -4.85 2.67 -5.93
CA THR A 122 -5.45 3.62 -6.89
C THR A 122 -6.63 2.99 -7.60
N VAL A 123 -7.50 3.82 -8.19
CA VAL A 123 -8.64 3.35 -8.99
C VAL A 123 -8.48 3.85 -10.44
N PRO A 124 -7.80 3.10 -11.32
CA PRO A 124 -7.52 3.54 -12.70
C PRO A 124 -8.76 3.89 -13.52
N MET A 125 -9.91 3.28 -13.21
CA MET A 125 -11.17 3.61 -13.87
C MET A 125 -11.60 5.06 -13.65
N TYR A 126 -11.26 5.66 -12.53
CA TYR A 126 -11.62 7.06 -12.25
C TYR A 126 -10.85 8.02 -13.13
N ASP A 127 -9.59 7.74 -13.42
CA ASP A 127 -8.80 8.51 -14.39
C ASP A 127 -9.37 8.37 -15.81
N ALA A 128 -9.78 7.17 -16.20
CA ALA A 128 -10.30 6.92 -17.55
C ALA A 128 -11.63 7.62 -17.84
N ILE A 129 -12.42 7.97 -16.81
CA ILE A 129 -13.69 8.70 -16.95
C ILE A 129 -13.45 10.22 -17.00
N GLY A 130 -12.34 10.69 -16.43
CA GLY A 130 -11.99 12.12 -16.37
C GLY A 130 -11.31 12.68 -17.62
N TYR A 131 -11.07 11.84 -18.64
CA TYR A 131 -10.47 12.24 -19.94
C TYR A 131 -11.50 12.45 -21.02
#